data_c95f4c853635e021a33b83982c92e3b5
#
_entry.id   c95f4c853635e021a33b83982c92e3b5
#
_cell.length_a   1.000
_cell.length_b   1.000
_cell.length_c   1.000
_cell.angle_alpha   90.00
_cell.angle_beta   90.00
_cell.angle_gamma   90.00
#
_symmetry.space_group_name_H-M   'P 1'
#
loop_
_entity.id
_entity.type
_entity.pdbx_description
1 polymer ?
#
loop_
_entity_poly.entity_id
_entity_poly.type
_entity_poly.pdbx_seq_one_letter_code
_entity_poly.pdbx_strand_id
1 'polypeptide(L)'
;MSTPGRVRVFQVATGNLGTEMIGRIQRHPDLELVGLHCYSPDKIGRDAGEIVGIDPIGVTATGTVEQIIAARPDVLTFHGVFPDEDLYEKVLEAGIDVVTTADWITGFHRDTNHPHPSGRKVSEVIAAACERGDSTFYGTGMNPGLSQILGIVHTADVAEIENITVTESVDVSCHHSVDTWKAVGYGRPVDDPTIGESLHKYTAVFADAVYLMADAFGLELDEVKFGYELGACTEDVDLGWYFLPKGSLGANYIKYQGMVDGVARVESHLEWQMTPHTDPAWNIKGCYITQVTGDPSIYSKHMIFPRAGFDLSDPRNFASIGMTVTGLPALNAITSVVAAPAGIITSADLPLRAFAGRFKI
;
A
#
# COMPACT_ATOMS: atom_id res chain seq x y z
N MET A 1 -23.05 8.96 27.90
CA MET A 1 -22.33 9.17 26.65
C MET A 1 -23.08 8.34 25.60
N SER A 2 -23.69 8.97 24.62
CA SER A 2 -24.30 8.25 23.49
C SER A 2 -23.17 7.49 22.76
N THR A 3 -23.37 6.21 22.50
CA THR A 3 -22.46 5.43 21.66
C THR A 3 -22.36 6.17 20.31
N PRO A 4 -21.18 6.59 19.85
CA PRO A 4 -21.06 7.14 18.50
C PRO A 4 -21.60 6.12 17.50
N GLY A 5 -22.31 6.56 16.50
CA GLY A 5 -22.75 5.70 15.39
C GLY A 5 -21.53 5.06 14.73
N ARG A 6 -21.68 3.88 14.13
CA ARG A 6 -20.63 3.24 13.35
C ARG A 6 -20.30 4.12 12.15
N VAL A 7 -19.00 4.19 11.78
CA VAL A 7 -18.55 4.89 10.58
C VAL A 7 -19.07 4.16 9.34
N ARG A 8 -19.75 4.88 8.47
CA ARG A 8 -20.38 4.37 7.24
C ARG A 8 -19.32 4.29 6.14
N VAL A 9 -18.94 3.08 5.78
CA VAL A 9 -17.88 2.79 4.80
C VAL A 9 -18.49 2.38 3.47
N PHE A 10 -18.08 3.04 2.40
CA PHE A 10 -18.37 2.61 1.03
C PHE A 10 -17.07 2.07 0.42
N GLN A 11 -17.08 0.81 0.00
CA GLN A 11 -15.88 0.21 -0.58
C GLN A 11 -15.91 0.26 -2.11
N VAL A 12 -14.74 0.50 -2.71
CA VAL A 12 -14.51 0.41 -4.17
C VAL A 12 -13.54 -0.73 -4.46
N ALA A 13 -13.89 -1.51 -5.47
CA ALA A 13 -13.20 -2.68 -6.00
C ALA A 13 -13.33 -3.96 -5.16
N THR A 14 -13.30 -5.09 -5.89
CA THR A 14 -13.43 -6.46 -5.39
C THR A 14 -12.34 -7.37 -5.97
N GLY A 15 -11.12 -6.82 -6.11
CA GLY A 15 -9.93 -7.62 -6.34
C GLY A 15 -9.55 -8.40 -5.07
N ASN A 16 -8.36 -9.02 -5.05
CA ASN A 16 -7.89 -9.81 -3.92
C ASN A 16 -7.96 -9.04 -2.59
N LEU A 17 -7.44 -7.80 -2.58
CA LEU A 17 -7.45 -6.95 -1.40
C LEU A 17 -8.87 -6.53 -1.00
N GLY A 18 -9.66 -6.02 -1.95
CA GLY A 18 -11.04 -5.57 -1.66
C GLY A 18 -11.93 -6.69 -1.14
N THR A 19 -11.79 -7.91 -1.68
CA THR A 19 -12.48 -9.11 -1.18
C THR A 19 -12.18 -9.37 0.28
N GLU A 20 -10.91 -9.32 0.67
CA GLU A 20 -10.48 -9.53 2.05
C GLU A 20 -11.01 -8.42 2.99
N MET A 21 -11.03 -7.17 2.54
CA MET A 21 -11.46 -6.02 3.36
C MET A 21 -12.95 -6.00 3.62
N ILE A 22 -13.83 -6.41 2.67
CA ILE A 22 -15.28 -6.52 2.91
C ILE A 22 -15.57 -7.38 4.13
N GLY A 23 -14.99 -8.59 4.19
CA GLY A 23 -15.22 -9.49 5.32
C GLY A 23 -14.69 -8.93 6.65
N ARG A 24 -13.69 -8.05 6.63
CA ARG A 24 -13.14 -7.41 7.83
C ARG A 24 -13.99 -6.24 8.29
N ILE A 25 -14.45 -5.39 7.36
CA ILE A 25 -15.39 -4.30 7.68
C ILE A 25 -16.65 -4.86 8.34
N GLN A 26 -17.22 -5.96 7.81
CA GLN A 26 -18.40 -6.59 8.39
C GLN A 26 -18.24 -7.06 9.83
N ARG A 27 -17.04 -7.43 10.22
CA ARG A 27 -16.73 -7.88 11.60
C ARG A 27 -16.20 -6.76 12.51
N HIS A 28 -15.94 -5.57 11.93
CA HIS A 28 -15.39 -4.45 12.71
C HIS A 28 -16.46 -3.82 13.61
N PRO A 29 -16.17 -3.59 14.89
CA PRO A 29 -17.19 -3.07 15.83
C PRO A 29 -17.66 -1.65 15.49
N ASP A 30 -16.78 -0.82 14.94
CA ASP A 30 -17.00 0.61 14.73
C ASP A 30 -17.28 0.98 13.27
N LEU A 31 -17.29 0.00 12.33
CA LEU A 31 -17.50 0.23 10.90
C LEU A 31 -18.79 -0.42 10.44
N GLU A 32 -19.44 0.17 9.42
CA GLU A 32 -20.62 -0.36 8.74
C GLU A 32 -20.40 -0.25 7.24
N LEU A 33 -20.40 -1.38 6.52
CA LEU A 33 -20.37 -1.37 5.07
C LEU A 33 -21.75 -0.96 4.54
N VAL A 34 -21.84 0.22 3.91
CA VAL A 34 -23.09 0.78 3.40
C VAL A 34 -23.19 0.71 1.88
N GLY A 35 -22.12 0.34 1.19
CA GLY A 35 -22.12 0.22 -0.26
C GLY A 35 -20.85 -0.42 -0.80
N LEU A 36 -20.95 -0.86 -2.04
CA LEU A 36 -19.86 -1.44 -2.82
C LEU A 36 -19.93 -0.90 -4.25
N HIS A 37 -18.81 -0.47 -4.80
CA HIS A 37 -18.65 -0.12 -6.21
C HIS A 37 -17.79 -1.15 -6.93
N CYS A 38 -18.27 -1.61 -8.07
CA CYS A 38 -17.56 -2.55 -8.95
C CYS A 38 -17.43 -1.99 -10.36
N TYR A 39 -16.25 -2.11 -10.95
CA TYR A 39 -16.02 -1.78 -12.36
C TYR A 39 -16.51 -2.89 -13.32
N SER A 40 -16.57 -4.14 -12.84
CA SER A 40 -16.99 -5.29 -13.65
C SER A 40 -18.51 -5.35 -13.75
N PRO A 41 -19.11 -5.28 -14.96
CA PRO A 41 -20.58 -5.24 -15.15
C PRO A 41 -21.31 -6.44 -14.58
N ASP A 42 -20.69 -7.62 -14.58
CA ASP A 42 -21.25 -8.88 -14.07
C ASP A 42 -21.43 -8.90 -12.54
N LYS A 43 -20.80 -7.96 -11.83
CA LYS A 43 -20.90 -7.81 -10.38
C LYS A 43 -21.94 -6.78 -9.96
N ILE A 44 -22.28 -5.83 -10.84
CA ILE A 44 -23.26 -4.77 -10.56
C ILE A 44 -24.63 -5.38 -10.31
N GLY A 45 -25.32 -4.95 -9.27
CA GLY A 45 -26.64 -5.44 -8.85
C GLY A 45 -26.59 -6.70 -7.98
N ARG A 46 -25.43 -7.32 -7.77
CA ARG A 46 -25.28 -8.50 -6.90
C ARG A 46 -25.00 -8.08 -5.46
N ASP A 47 -25.29 -8.96 -4.52
CA ASP A 47 -24.93 -8.77 -3.11
C ASP A 47 -23.40 -8.84 -2.93
N ALA A 48 -22.86 -7.94 -2.11
CA ALA A 48 -21.43 -7.86 -1.85
C ALA A 48 -20.88 -9.13 -1.15
N GLY A 49 -21.67 -9.76 -0.28
CA GLY A 49 -21.31 -11.04 0.35
C GLY A 49 -21.17 -12.14 -0.67
N GLU A 50 -22.13 -12.26 -1.59
CA GLU A 50 -22.07 -13.26 -2.68
C GLU A 50 -20.86 -13.05 -3.60
N ILE A 51 -20.53 -11.79 -3.91
CA ILE A 51 -19.38 -11.46 -4.75
C ILE A 51 -18.06 -11.93 -4.13
N VAL A 52 -17.94 -11.85 -2.80
CA VAL A 52 -16.72 -12.23 -2.09
C VAL A 52 -16.76 -13.62 -1.45
N GLY A 53 -17.84 -14.38 -1.72
CA GLY A 53 -17.95 -15.80 -1.32
C GLY A 53 -18.30 -16.02 0.16
N ILE A 54 -19.05 -15.09 0.76
CA ILE A 54 -19.66 -15.23 2.09
C ILE A 54 -21.19 -15.17 1.96
N ASP A 55 -21.90 -15.37 3.07
CA ASP A 55 -23.35 -15.21 3.10
C ASP A 55 -23.78 -13.80 2.66
N PRO A 56 -24.95 -13.63 2.04
CA PRO A 56 -25.47 -12.31 1.67
C PRO A 56 -25.49 -11.35 2.86
N ILE A 57 -25.06 -10.12 2.64
CA ILE A 57 -24.94 -9.09 3.68
C ILE A 57 -25.90 -7.91 3.48
N GLY A 58 -26.71 -7.95 2.44
CA GLY A 58 -27.71 -6.93 2.15
C GLY A 58 -27.16 -5.66 1.50
N VAL A 59 -25.90 -5.66 1.04
CA VAL A 59 -25.24 -4.54 0.35
C VAL A 59 -25.14 -4.85 -1.12
N THR A 60 -25.87 -4.11 -1.95
CA THR A 60 -25.88 -4.29 -3.41
C THR A 60 -24.71 -3.53 -4.06
N ALA A 61 -23.97 -4.21 -4.93
CA ALA A 61 -22.91 -3.59 -5.71
C ALA A 61 -23.46 -2.60 -6.75
N THR A 62 -22.83 -1.44 -6.85
CA THR A 62 -23.18 -0.34 -7.76
C THR A 62 -22.08 -0.13 -8.82
N GLY A 63 -22.37 0.67 -9.85
CA GLY A 63 -21.44 0.92 -10.95
C GLY A 63 -21.22 2.41 -11.28
N THR A 64 -21.79 3.34 -10.50
CA THR A 64 -21.66 4.78 -10.78
C THR A 64 -21.29 5.60 -9.54
N VAL A 65 -20.62 6.73 -9.77
CA VAL A 65 -20.19 7.67 -8.71
C VAL A 65 -21.42 8.30 -8.04
N GLU A 66 -22.47 8.59 -8.80
CA GLU A 66 -23.71 9.19 -8.28
C GLU A 66 -24.37 8.28 -7.22
N GLN A 67 -24.28 6.96 -7.39
CA GLN A 67 -24.78 5.99 -6.42
C GLN A 67 -23.94 6.00 -5.13
N ILE A 68 -22.63 6.22 -5.23
CA ILE A 68 -21.74 6.39 -4.06
C ILE A 68 -22.16 7.62 -3.28
N ILE A 69 -22.27 8.77 -3.96
CA ILE A 69 -22.64 10.06 -3.35
C ILE A 69 -24.05 9.99 -2.73
N ALA A 70 -25.00 9.34 -3.42
CA ALA A 70 -26.37 9.17 -2.91
C ALA A 70 -26.44 8.31 -1.64
N ALA A 71 -25.53 7.37 -1.44
CA ALA A 71 -25.44 6.54 -0.23
C ALA A 71 -24.97 7.32 0.99
N ARG A 72 -24.36 8.50 0.81
CA ARG A 72 -23.82 9.38 1.87
C ARG A 72 -22.97 8.60 2.90
N PRO A 73 -21.91 7.90 2.48
CA PRO A 73 -20.99 7.30 3.42
C PRO A 73 -20.17 8.40 4.11
N ASP A 74 -19.58 8.10 5.26
CA ASP A 74 -18.61 8.96 5.91
C ASP A 74 -17.24 8.87 5.20
N VAL A 75 -16.92 7.67 4.70
CA VAL A 75 -15.64 7.39 4.05
C VAL A 75 -15.78 6.40 2.90
N LEU A 76 -15.02 6.64 1.83
CA LEU A 76 -14.80 5.70 0.74
C LEU A 76 -13.46 5.00 0.94
N THR A 77 -13.44 3.65 0.93
CA THR A 77 -12.20 2.87 0.89
C THR A 77 -11.94 2.37 -0.52
N PHE A 78 -10.76 2.68 -1.06
CA PHE A 78 -10.39 2.32 -2.42
C PHE A 78 -9.28 1.25 -2.43
N HIS A 79 -9.57 0.09 -3.03
CA HIS A 79 -8.68 -1.05 -3.11
C HIS A 79 -8.46 -1.53 -4.56
N GLY A 80 -8.51 -0.60 -5.51
CA GLY A 80 -8.17 -0.85 -6.91
C GLY A 80 -6.66 -1.04 -7.10
N VAL A 81 -6.28 -1.58 -8.25
CA VAL A 81 -4.86 -1.73 -8.63
C VAL A 81 -4.26 -0.37 -8.99
N PHE A 82 -5.02 0.45 -9.70
CA PHE A 82 -4.61 1.80 -10.09
C PHE A 82 -5.55 2.81 -9.44
N PRO A 83 -5.06 4.00 -9.05
CA PRO A 83 -5.90 5.06 -8.51
C PRO A 83 -6.91 5.55 -9.55
N ASP A 84 -8.06 6.01 -9.05
CA ASP A 84 -9.12 6.63 -9.86
C ASP A 84 -9.29 8.07 -9.36
N GLU A 85 -8.49 8.96 -9.91
CA GLU A 85 -8.39 10.34 -9.46
C GLU A 85 -9.67 11.14 -9.73
N ASP A 86 -10.36 10.85 -10.84
CA ASP A 86 -11.65 11.45 -11.15
C ASP A 86 -12.73 11.05 -10.13
N LEU A 87 -12.70 9.80 -9.67
CA LEU A 87 -13.56 9.32 -8.59
C LEU A 87 -13.22 10.02 -7.28
N TYR A 88 -11.93 10.09 -6.94
CA TYR A 88 -11.48 10.75 -5.70
C TYR A 88 -11.92 12.20 -5.66
N GLU A 89 -11.69 12.98 -6.72
CA GLU A 89 -12.10 14.38 -6.80
C GLU A 89 -13.59 14.54 -6.51
N LYS A 90 -14.46 13.77 -7.20
CA LYS A 90 -15.91 13.88 -7.08
C LYS A 90 -16.45 13.52 -5.70
N VAL A 91 -15.91 12.47 -5.07
CA VAL A 91 -16.39 12.03 -3.75
C VAL A 91 -15.88 12.94 -2.64
N LEU A 92 -14.64 13.42 -2.75
CA LEU A 92 -14.09 14.42 -1.82
C LEU A 92 -14.88 15.72 -1.87
N GLU A 93 -15.21 16.24 -3.06
CA GLU A 93 -16.07 17.42 -3.24
C GLU A 93 -17.48 17.22 -2.65
N ALA A 94 -17.97 16.00 -2.61
CA ALA A 94 -19.25 15.66 -1.99
C ALA A 94 -19.20 15.51 -0.46
N GLY A 95 -18.03 15.76 0.17
CA GLY A 95 -17.83 15.67 1.61
C GLY A 95 -17.64 14.23 2.11
N ILE A 96 -17.10 13.35 1.27
CA ILE A 96 -16.83 11.95 1.61
C ILE A 96 -15.31 11.78 1.72
N ASP A 97 -14.82 11.35 2.87
CA ASP A 97 -13.40 11.06 3.06
C ASP A 97 -12.93 9.90 2.18
N VAL A 98 -11.65 9.86 1.85
CA VAL A 98 -11.07 8.77 1.04
C VAL A 98 -9.89 8.15 1.76
N VAL A 99 -9.91 6.82 1.87
CA VAL A 99 -8.77 6.00 2.30
C VAL A 99 -8.39 5.07 1.15
N THR A 100 -7.17 5.18 0.63
CA THR A 100 -6.72 4.38 -0.51
C THR A 100 -5.48 3.56 -0.20
N THR A 101 -5.41 2.36 -0.81
CA THR A 101 -4.19 1.54 -0.86
C THR A 101 -3.55 1.54 -2.26
N ALA A 102 -4.06 2.36 -3.17
CA ALA A 102 -3.64 2.41 -4.56
C ALA A 102 -2.68 3.57 -4.80
N ASP A 103 -1.40 3.25 -4.93
CA ASP A 103 -0.33 4.08 -5.50
C ASP A 103 -0.28 5.53 -4.97
N TRP A 104 -0.49 5.70 -3.65
CA TRP A 104 -0.46 7.01 -2.98
C TRP A 104 0.02 6.90 -1.53
N ILE A 105 1.02 7.70 -1.17
CA ILE A 105 1.48 7.89 0.23
C ILE A 105 1.57 9.39 0.54
N THR A 106 2.43 10.13 -0.17
CA THR A 106 2.56 11.60 -0.07
C THR A 106 2.03 12.32 -1.31
N GLY A 107 1.85 11.58 -2.41
CA GLY A 107 1.43 12.11 -3.71
C GLY A 107 2.58 12.59 -4.59
N PHE A 108 3.81 12.62 -4.09
CA PHE A 108 4.98 13.08 -4.87
C PHE A 108 5.18 12.25 -6.15
N HIS A 109 5.06 10.93 -6.05
CA HIS A 109 5.16 10.04 -7.20
C HIS A 109 4.10 10.37 -8.27
N ARG A 110 2.85 10.58 -7.84
CA ARG A 110 1.75 10.91 -8.75
C ARG A 110 2.00 12.26 -9.45
N ASP A 111 2.38 13.26 -8.70
CA ASP A 111 2.69 14.59 -9.22
C ASP A 111 3.82 14.58 -10.26
N THR A 112 4.82 13.72 -10.04
CA THR A 112 6.02 13.65 -10.88
C THR A 112 5.80 12.82 -12.15
N ASN A 113 5.12 11.67 -12.02
CA ASN A 113 5.07 10.67 -13.10
C ASN A 113 3.71 10.56 -13.79
N HIS A 114 2.65 11.15 -13.21
CA HIS A 114 1.28 11.04 -13.69
C HIS A 114 0.55 12.39 -13.64
N PRO A 115 0.94 13.38 -14.47
CA PRO A 115 0.31 14.70 -14.43
C PRO A 115 -1.18 14.57 -14.72
N HIS A 116 -1.98 15.31 -13.95
CA HIS A 116 -3.43 15.37 -14.15
C HIS A 116 -3.76 15.94 -15.54
N PRO A 117 -4.84 15.46 -16.21
CA PRO A 117 -5.23 15.97 -17.54
C PRO A 117 -5.44 17.49 -17.61
N SER A 118 -5.75 18.14 -16.49
CA SER A 118 -5.84 19.60 -16.40
C SER A 118 -4.49 20.34 -16.46
N GLY A 119 -3.37 19.62 -16.45
CA GLY A 119 -2.01 20.17 -16.37
C GLY A 119 -1.58 20.61 -14.96
N ARG A 120 -2.42 20.41 -13.95
CA ARG A 120 -2.09 20.64 -12.53
C ARG A 120 -1.43 19.38 -11.94
N LYS A 121 -0.79 19.54 -10.79
CA LYS A 121 -0.38 18.39 -9.98
C LYS A 121 -1.60 17.64 -9.46
N VAL A 122 -1.53 16.32 -9.38
CA VAL A 122 -2.62 15.50 -8.82
C VAL A 122 -2.90 15.87 -7.37
N SER A 123 -1.85 16.09 -6.58
CA SER A 123 -1.97 16.54 -5.19
C SER A 123 -2.72 17.89 -5.05
N GLU A 124 -2.50 18.83 -5.97
CA GLU A 124 -3.23 20.11 -5.98
C GLU A 124 -4.72 19.94 -6.31
N VAL A 125 -5.06 18.99 -7.19
CA VAL A 125 -6.45 18.68 -7.54
C VAL A 125 -7.16 18.06 -6.35
N ILE A 126 -6.54 17.06 -5.74
CA ILE A 126 -7.07 16.37 -4.57
C ILE A 126 -7.20 17.31 -3.37
N ALA A 127 -6.17 18.12 -3.07
CA ALA A 127 -6.23 19.09 -1.98
C ALA A 127 -7.37 20.10 -2.16
N ALA A 128 -7.56 20.61 -3.37
CA ALA A 128 -8.65 21.52 -3.68
C ALA A 128 -10.04 20.85 -3.56
N ALA A 129 -10.16 19.57 -3.90
CA ALA A 129 -11.39 18.79 -3.69
C ALA A 129 -11.69 18.59 -2.20
N CYS A 130 -10.68 18.25 -1.40
CA CYS A 130 -10.79 18.17 0.06
C CYS A 130 -11.29 19.49 0.68
N GLU A 131 -10.71 20.62 0.26
CA GLU A 131 -11.11 21.96 0.75
C GLU A 131 -12.56 22.27 0.39
N ARG A 132 -13.01 21.98 -0.85
CA ARG A 132 -14.38 22.23 -1.27
C ARG A 132 -15.41 21.39 -0.54
N GLY A 133 -15.08 20.12 -0.23
CA GLY A 133 -15.99 19.19 0.42
C GLY A 133 -15.85 19.11 1.94
N ASP A 134 -14.90 19.82 2.55
CA ASP A 134 -14.54 19.66 3.98
C ASP A 134 -14.25 18.17 4.29
N SER A 135 -13.42 17.53 3.47
CA SER A 135 -13.13 16.10 3.48
C SER A 135 -11.64 15.81 3.53
N THR A 136 -11.29 14.58 3.87
CA THR A 136 -9.90 14.14 4.10
C THR A 136 -9.51 13.05 3.11
N PHE A 137 -8.30 13.17 2.56
CA PHE A 137 -7.70 12.14 1.69
C PHE A 137 -6.48 11.52 2.36
N TYR A 138 -6.42 10.19 2.38
CA TYR A 138 -5.36 9.42 3.02
C TYR A 138 -4.96 8.19 2.20
N GLY A 139 -3.68 8.08 1.89
CA GLY A 139 -3.11 6.90 1.24
C GLY A 139 -2.18 6.13 2.17
N THR A 140 -2.25 4.80 2.15
CA THR A 140 -1.42 3.94 3.00
C THR A 140 -1.40 2.48 2.53
N GLY A 141 -0.52 1.71 3.13
CA GLY A 141 -0.40 0.26 2.96
C GLY A 141 0.54 -0.31 4.01
N MET A 142 1.07 -1.49 3.77
CA MET A 142 2.12 -2.05 4.60
C MET A 142 3.47 -1.43 4.23
N ASN A 143 3.83 -1.47 2.95
CA ASN A 143 5.02 -0.84 2.40
C ASN A 143 4.75 -0.45 0.93
N PRO A 144 4.80 0.85 0.60
CA PRO A 144 5.03 1.98 1.52
C PRO A 144 3.83 2.23 2.46
N GLY A 145 4.11 2.80 3.63
CA GLY A 145 3.11 3.17 4.65
C GLY A 145 3.51 2.75 6.06
N LEU A 146 2.90 1.70 6.61
CA LEU A 146 3.11 1.29 8.01
C LEU A 146 4.58 0.97 8.33
N SER A 147 5.33 0.38 7.42
CA SER A 147 6.74 0.05 7.65
C SER A 147 7.60 1.29 7.91
N GLN A 148 7.33 2.41 7.20
CA GLN A 148 8.00 3.67 7.43
C GLN A 148 7.62 4.29 8.78
N ILE A 149 6.35 4.20 9.17
CA ILE A 149 5.89 4.69 10.47
C ILE A 149 6.56 3.92 11.62
N LEU A 150 6.69 2.60 11.50
CA LEU A 150 7.44 1.80 12.47
C LEU A 150 8.90 2.24 12.51
N GLY A 151 9.50 2.53 11.35
CA GLY A 151 10.84 3.10 11.25
C GLY A 151 10.97 4.42 12.01
N ILE A 152 10.07 5.35 11.76
CA ILE A 152 10.04 6.66 12.42
C ILE A 152 9.89 6.50 13.95
N VAL A 153 8.99 5.63 14.40
CA VAL A 153 8.76 5.38 15.84
C VAL A 153 10.00 4.81 16.52
N HIS A 154 10.75 3.94 15.84
CA HIS A 154 12.00 3.39 16.40
C HIS A 154 13.06 4.47 16.64
N THR A 155 13.00 5.63 16.00
CA THR A 155 13.95 6.72 16.25
C THR A 155 13.72 7.46 17.57
N ALA A 156 12.61 7.20 18.28
CA ALA A 156 12.36 7.80 19.59
C ALA A 156 13.39 7.45 20.66
N ASP A 157 14.17 6.37 20.45
CA ASP A 157 15.24 5.92 21.33
C ASP A 157 16.65 6.42 20.87
N VAL A 158 16.70 7.33 19.87
CA VAL A 158 17.95 7.78 19.25
C VAL A 158 18.14 9.28 19.49
N ALA A 159 19.31 9.68 19.96
CA ALA A 159 19.65 11.08 20.21
C ALA A 159 20.16 11.80 18.95
N GLU A 160 20.90 11.08 18.09
CA GLU A 160 21.45 11.61 16.83
C GLU A 160 21.29 10.56 15.72
N ILE A 161 20.77 10.95 14.55
CA ILE A 161 20.54 10.06 13.42
C ILE A 161 21.45 10.47 12.26
N GLU A 162 22.25 9.53 11.76
CA GLU A 162 23.04 9.71 10.55
C GLU A 162 22.27 9.24 9.31
N ASN A 163 21.61 8.08 9.43
CA ASN A 163 20.83 7.46 8.37
C ASN A 163 19.73 6.57 8.95
N ILE A 164 18.60 6.49 8.24
CA ILE A 164 17.56 5.49 8.48
C ILE A 164 17.23 4.75 7.19
N THR A 165 17.24 3.42 7.25
CA THR A 165 16.83 2.54 6.16
C THR A 165 15.66 1.67 6.59
N VAL A 166 14.60 1.66 5.77
CA VAL A 166 13.49 0.71 5.90
C VAL A 166 13.53 -0.24 4.71
N THR A 167 13.69 -1.53 4.98
CA THR A 167 13.83 -2.57 3.96
C THR A 167 12.67 -3.55 4.03
N GLU A 168 12.01 -3.81 2.90
CA GLU A 168 11.16 -4.97 2.70
C GLU A 168 11.97 -6.10 2.10
N SER A 169 12.16 -7.19 2.83
CA SER A 169 12.90 -8.37 2.38
C SER A 169 11.96 -9.58 2.35
N VAL A 170 11.37 -9.88 1.18
CA VAL A 170 10.28 -10.84 1.06
C VAL A 170 10.37 -11.74 -0.17
N ASP A 171 9.86 -12.96 -0.02
CA ASP A 171 9.57 -13.86 -1.11
C ASP A 171 8.22 -13.47 -1.73
N VAL A 172 8.26 -13.06 -3.00
CA VAL A 172 7.10 -12.60 -3.74
C VAL A 172 6.44 -13.69 -4.59
N SER A 173 6.95 -14.92 -4.58
CA SER A 173 6.43 -16.05 -5.35
C SER A 173 4.99 -16.43 -5.00
N CYS A 174 4.54 -16.08 -3.80
CA CYS A 174 3.17 -16.31 -3.34
C CYS A 174 2.18 -15.22 -3.79
N HIS A 175 2.65 -14.12 -4.35
CA HIS A 175 1.78 -13.04 -4.84
C HIS A 175 1.41 -13.28 -6.31
N HIS A 176 0.31 -14.00 -6.53
CA HIS A 176 -0.13 -14.45 -7.84
C HIS A 176 -0.74 -13.32 -8.69
N SER A 177 0.11 -12.40 -9.17
CA SER A 177 -0.27 -11.30 -10.06
C SER A 177 0.66 -11.25 -11.27
N VAL A 178 0.31 -12.00 -12.32
CA VAL A 178 1.11 -12.12 -13.55
C VAL A 178 1.41 -10.75 -14.14
N ASP A 179 0.41 -9.89 -14.24
CA ASP A 179 0.55 -8.58 -14.88
C ASP A 179 1.47 -7.66 -14.08
N THR A 180 1.39 -7.67 -12.74
CA THR A 180 2.26 -6.89 -11.87
C THR A 180 3.72 -7.29 -12.05
N TRP A 181 4.02 -8.58 -11.94
CA TRP A 181 5.40 -9.05 -11.99
C TRP A 181 6.01 -8.96 -13.39
N LYS A 182 5.19 -9.17 -14.42
CA LYS A 182 5.60 -8.94 -15.80
C LYS A 182 5.93 -7.46 -16.08
N ALA A 183 5.13 -6.56 -15.52
CA ALA A 183 5.35 -5.11 -15.63
C ALA A 183 6.64 -4.68 -14.91
N VAL A 184 6.91 -5.20 -13.71
CA VAL A 184 8.17 -4.99 -12.97
C VAL A 184 9.37 -5.54 -13.73
N GLY A 185 9.20 -6.62 -14.50
CA GLY A 185 10.25 -7.19 -15.36
C GLY A 185 10.63 -8.64 -15.06
N TYR A 186 9.97 -9.28 -14.08
CA TYR A 186 10.25 -10.70 -13.79
C TYR A 186 10.00 -11.58 -15.02
N GLY A 187 10.87 -12.58 -15.21
CA GLY A 187 10.85 -13.48 -16.38
C GLY A 187 11.44 -12.89 -17.65
N ARG A 188 11.84 -11.60 -17.66
CA ARG A 188 12.60 -10.99 -18.78
C ARG A 188 14.10 -11.24 -18.58
N PRO A 189 14.89 -11.34 -19.68
CA PRO A 189 16.36 -11.47 -19.58
C PRO A 189 16.96 -10.34 -18.73
N VAL A 190 17.89 -10.65 -17.83
CA VAL A 190 18.51 -9.61 -16.95
C VAL A 190 19.38 -8.61 -17.74
N ASP A 191 19.81 -8.95 -18.95
CA ASP A 191 20.54 -8.08 -19.85
C ASP A 191 19.63 -7.23 -20.75
N ASP A 192 18.30 -7.30 -20.58
CA ASP A 192 17.36 -6.41 -21.26
C ASP A 192 17.61 -4.96 -20.80
N PRO A 193 18.05 -4.06 -21.71
CA PRO A 193 18.44 -2.69 -21.35
C PRO A 193 17.29 -1.85 -20.79
N THR A 194 16.04 -2.28 -20.95
CA THR A 194 14.86 -1.54 -20.47
C THR A 194 14.37 -2.03 -19.11
N ILE A 195 15.03 -3.02 -18.48
CA ILE A 195 14.58 -3.60 -17.22
C ILE A 195 14.65 -2.58 -16.07
N GLY A 196 15.72 -1.77 -16.05
CA GLY A 196 15.88 -0.70 -15.05
C GLY A 196 14.80 0.37 -15.12
N GLU A 197 14.40 0.76 -16.35
CA GLU A 197 13.29 1.68 -16.55
C GLU A 197 11.96 1.08 -16.07
N SER A 198 11.72 -0.20 -16.36
CA SER A 198 10.54 -0.92 -15.89
C SER A 198 10.50 -0.99 -14.37
N LEU A 199 11.60 -1.37 -13.71
CA LEU A 199 11.71 -1.37 -12.26
C LEU A 199 11.39 0.01 -11.68
N HIS A 200 12.05 1.06 -12.16
CA HIS A 200 11.81 2.42 -11.68
C HIS A 200 10.33 2.83 -11.84
N LYS A 201 9.77 2.61 -13.02
CA LYS A 201 8.38 2.99 -13.32
C LYS A 201 7.36 2.32 -12.39
N TYR A 202 7.50 1.01 -12.16
CA TYR A 202 6.51 0.22 -11.41
C TYR A 202 6.79 0.11 -9.92
N THR A 203 7.88 0.70 -9.44
CA THR A 203 8.18 0.82 -8.02
C THR A 203 8.33 2.28 -7.56
N ALA A 204 8.04 3.26 -8.42
CA ALA A 204 8.26 4.68 -8.15
C ALA A 204 7.49 5.22 -6.92
N VAL A 205 6.36 4.59 -6.54
CA VAL A 205 5.63 4.91 -5.31
C VAL A 205 6.49 4.75 -4.04
N PHE A 206 7.57 3.97 -4.09
CA PHE A 206 8.49 3.84 -2.96
C PHE A 206 9.40 5.08 -2.77
N ALA A 207 9.44 6.00 -3.74
CA ALA A 207 9.98 7.33 -3.51
C ALA A 207 9.14 8.11 -2.49
N ASP A 208 7.81 7.95 -2.50
CA ASP A 208 6.93 8.55 -1.50
C ASP A 208 7.26 8.09 -0.08
N ALA A 209 7.73 6.85 0.10
CA ALA A 209 8.20 6.34 1.39
C ALA A 209 9.38 7.15 1.93
N VAL A 210 10.29 7.56 1.04
CA VAL A 210 11.44 8.41 1.40
C VAL A 210 10.97 9.80 1.78
N TYR A 211 10.06 10.40 1.01
CA TYR A 211 9.48 11.70 1.34
C TYR A 211 8.69 11.68 2.65
N LEU A 212 7.92 10.63 2.92
CA LEU A 212 7.20 10.47 4.19
C LEU A 212 8.16 10.50 5.41
N MET A 213 9.29 9.80 5.30
CA MET A 213 10.30 9.81 6.38
C MET A 213 11.01 11.16 6.47
N ALA A 214 11.36 11.76 5.33
CA ALA A 214 12.02 13.06 5.31
C ALA A 214 11.14 14.15 5.95
N ASP A 215 9.86 14.19 5.61
CA ASP A 215 8.89 15.12 6.19
C ASP A 215 8.78 14.94 7.71
N ALA A 216 8.69 13.68 8.19
CA ALA A 216 8.61 13.38 9.61
C ALA A 216 9.84 13.84 10.40
N PHE A 217 11.01 13.89 9.77
CA PHE A 217 12.27 14.36 10.38
C PHE A 217 12.58 15.84 10.08
N GLY A 218 11.73 16.53 9.29
CA GLY A 218 11.97 17.91 8.87
C GLY A 218 13.21 18.05 7.96
N LEU A 219 13.50 17.03 7.14
CA LEU A 219 14.61 17.04 6.19
C LEU A 219 14.16 17.57 4.83
N GLU A 220 14.89 18.55 4.31
CA GLU A 220 14.79 18.97 2.91
C GLU A 220 15.75 18.11 2.07
N LEU A 221 15.21 17.35 1.14
CA LEU A 221 16.00 16.48 0.27
C LEU A 221 16.47 17.22 -0.96
N ASP A 222 17.75 17.06 -1.32
CA ASP A 222 18.29 17.57 -2.59
C ASP A 222 17.74 16.79 -3.78
N GLU A 223 17.68 15.46 -3.64
CA GLU A 223 17.17 14.51 -4.63
C GLU A 223 16.79 13.18 -3.99
N VAL A 224 15.99 12.38 -4.69
CA VAL A 224 15.80 10.94 -4.40
C VAL A 224 16.47 10.12 -5.48
N LYS A 225 17.54 9.42 -5.14
CA LYS A 225 18.26 8.52 -6.06
C LYS A 225 17.58 7.17 -6.14
N PHE A 226 17.50 6.65 -7.36
CA PHE A 226 17.07 5.28 -7.65
C PHE A 226 18.28 4.42 -8.01
N GLY A 227 18.38 3.24 -7.42
CA GLY A 227 19.40 2.24 -7.72
C GLY A 227 18.83 0.83 -7.66
N TYR A 228 19.44 -0.11 -8.37
CA TYR A 228 18.98 -1.50 -8.36
C TYR A 228 20.10 -2.49 -8.64
N GLU A 229 19.91 -3.71 -8.18
CA GLU A 229 20.73 -4.89 -8.48
C GLU A 229 19.78 -6.03 -8.93
N LEU A 230 20.23 -6.88 -9.84
CA LEU A 230 19.41 -7.94 -10.44
C LEU A 230 20.00 -9.31 -10.18
N GLY A 231 19.14 -10.29 -9.89
CA GLY A 231 19.49 -11.71 -9.79
C GLY A 231 18.91 -12.50 -10.95
N ALA A 232 19.80 -13.10 -11.76
CA ALA A 232 19.42 -13.95 -12.88
C ALA A 232 19.04 -15.36 -12.41
N CYS A 233 17.95 -15.93 -12.90
CA CYS A 233 17.62 -17.32 -12.67
C CYS A 233 18.74 -18.25 -13.17
N THR A 234 19.24 -19.15 -12.33
CA THR A 234 20.29 -20.12 -12.68
C THR A 234 19.77 -21.34 -13.44
N GLU A 235 18.45 -21.55 -13.41
CA GLU A 235 17.72 -22.62 -14.09
C GLU A 235 16.31 -22.14 -14.47
N ASP A 236 15.58 -22.92 -15.25
CA ASP A 236 14.16 -22.69 -15.52
C ASP A 236 13.36 -22.97 -14.25
N VAL A 237 12.46 -22.07 -13.87
CA VAL A 237 11.62 -22.20 -12.67
C VAL A 237 10.15 -22.10 -13.04
N ASP A 238 9.39 -23.17 -12.77
CA ASP A 238 7.94 -23.21 -12.94
C ASP A 238 7.25 -23.10 -11.58
N LEU A 239 6.59 -21.96 -11.32
CA LEU A 239 5.82 -21.70 -10.11
C LEU A 239 4.37 -22.20 -10.23
N GLY A 240 4.01 -22.85 -11.35
CA GLY A 240 2.66 -23.27 -11.66
C GLY A 240 1.74 -22.17 -12.14
N TRP A 241 1.90 -20.95 -11.67
CA TRP A 241 1.16 -19.76 -12.09
C TRP A 241 2.02 -18.75 -12.89
N TYR A 242 3.35 -18.83 -12.80
CA TYR A 242 4.31 -18.00 -13.50
C TYR A 242 5.56 -18.81 -13.85
N PHE A 243 6.12 -18.57 -15.03
CA PHE A 243 7.31 -19.25 -15.49
C PHE A 243 8.48 -18.27 -15.63
N LEU A 244 9.62 -18.62 -15.05
CA LEU A 244 10.86 -17.85 -15.09
C LEU A 244 11.92 -18.63 -15.88
N PRO A 245 12.26 -18.22 -17.09
CA PRO A 245 13.34 -18.85 -17.85
C PRO A 245 14.70 -18.67 -17.17
N LYS A 246 15.61 -19.61 -17.37
CA LYS A 246 17.03 -19.42 -17.03
C LYS A 246 17.59 -18.14 -17.65
N GLY A 247 18.34 -17.37 -16.87
CA GLY A 247 18.90 -16.08 -17.27
C GLY A 247 17.93 -14.90 -17.20
N SER A 248 16.67 -15.16 -16.82
CA SER A 248 15.69 -14.08 -16.58
C SER A 248 15.78 -13.53 -15.18
N LEU A 249 15.15 -12.37 -14.95
CA LEU A 249 15.02 -11.76 -13.63
C LEU A 249 14.23 -12.67 -12.71
N GLY A 250 14.85 -13.15 -11.62
CA GLY A 250 14.25 -13.96 -10.57
C GLY A 250 14.27 -13.30 -9.20
N ALA A 251 15.14 -12.29 -9.02
CA ALA A 251 15.22 -11.49 -7.81
C ALA A 251 15.77 -10.10 -8.11
N ASN A 252 15.42 -9.11 -7.29
CA ASN A 252 15.97 -7.76 -7.38
C ASN A 252 16.21 -7.15 -5.99
N TYR A 253 17.13 -6.17 -5.94
CA TYR A 253 17.33 -5.29 -4.81
C TYR A 253 17.23 -3.85 -5.31
N ILE A 254 16.21 -3.13 -4.87
CA ILE A 254 15.88 -1.76 -5.30
C ILE A 254 16.11 -0.81 -4.13
N LYS A 255 16.67 0.36 -4.42
CA LYS A 255 16.98 1.41 -3.44
C LYS A 255 16.38 2.73 -3.89
N TYR A 256 15.64 3.36 -3.01
CA TYR A 256 15.27 4.77 -3.08
C TYR A 256 15.97 5.49 -1.94
N GLN A 257 16.82 6.47 -2.24
CA GLN A 257 17.72 7.12 -1.30
C GLN A 257 17.49 8.63 -1.30
N GLY A 258 16.98 9.17 -0.20
CA GLY A 258 16.83 10.60 0.02
C GLY A 258 18.16 11.21 0.42
N MET A 259 18.68 12.09 -0.45
CA MET A 259 20.00 12.70 -0.32
C MET A 259 19.90 14.08 0.33
N VAL A 260 20.83 14.35 1.26
CA VAL A 260 21.05 15.68 1.83
C VAL A 260 22.56 15.93 1.83
N ASP A 261 23.01 16.99 1.19
CA ASP A 261 24.44 17.33 1.03
C ASP A 261 25.26 16.17 0.43
N GLY A 262 24.65 15.44 -0.52
CA GLY A 262 25.27 14.31 -1.20
C GLY A 262 25.36 13.02 -0.37
N VAL A 263 24.76 12.97 0.83
CA VAL A 263 24.72 11.80 1.72
C VAL A 263 23.31 11.26 1.81
N ALA A 264 23.14 9.93 1.70
CA ALA A 264 21.86 9.28 1.92
C ALA A 264 21.45 9.36 3.39
N ARG A 265 20.33 9.98 3.71
CA ARG A 265 19.82 10.18 5.06
C ARG A 265 18.60 9.32 5.38
N VAL A 266 17.73 9.17 4.42
CA VAL A 266 16.50 8.35 4.54
C VAL A 266 16.39 7.44 3.34
N GLU A 267 16.16 6.14 3.56
CA GLU A 267 16.18 5.16 2.49
C GLU A 267 15.03 4.15 2.59
N SER A 268 14.44 3.82 1.44
CA SER A 268 13.48 2.72 1.29
C SER A 268 14.05 1.67 0.35
N HIS A 269 14.21 0.45 0.84
CA HIS A 269 14.80 -0.66 0.09
C HIS A 269 13.79 -1.80 -0.10
N LEU A 270 13.86 -2.42 -1.29
CA LEU A 270 13.06 -3.59 -1.66
C LEU A 270 13.98 -4.73 -2.04
N GLU A 271 13.98 -5.79 -1.29
CA GLU A 271 14.72 -7.01 -1.52
C GLU A 271 13.69 -8.10 -1.85
N TRP A 272 13.32 -8.21 -3.13
CA TRP A 272 12.28 -9.11 -3.61
C TRP A 272 12.86 -10.30 -4.35
N GLN A 273 12.37 -11.49 -4.03
CA GLN A 273 12.79 -12.73 -4.66
C GLN A 273 11.57 -13.57 -5.05
N MET A 274 11.51 -14.00 -6.30
CA MET A 274 10.48 -14.91 -6.79
C MET A 274 10.98 -16.37 -6.83
N THR A 275 12.30 -16.58 -6.76
CA THR A 275 12.93 -17.89 -6.65
C THR A 275 14.28 -17.75 -5.95
N PRO A 276 14.68 -18.73 -5.09
CA PRO A 276 16.01 -18.75 -4.49
C PRO A 276 17.12 -19.15 -5.48
N HIS A 277 16.76 -19.66 -6.67
CA HIS A 277 17.70 -20.13 -7.70
C HIS A 277 18.19 -18.97 -8.57
N THR A 278 18.88 -17.98 -7.96
CA THR A 278 19.40 -16.79 -8.66
C THR A 278 20.89 -16.60 -8.47
N ASP A 279 21.52 -15.88 -9.39
CA ASP A 279 22.91 -15.39 -9.28
C ASP A 279 22.91 -13.87 -9.55
N PRO A 280 23.35 -13.02 -8.57
CA PRO A 280 23.70 -13.42 -7.21
C PRO A 280 22.52 -13.98 -6.42
N ALA A 281 22.82 -14.86 -5.45
CA ALA A 281 21.82 -15.36 -4.53
C ALA A 281 21.63 -14.39 -3.37
N TRP A 282 20.38 -14.06 -3.04
CA TRP A 282 20.04 -13.26 -1.87
C TRP A 282 19.45 -14.10 -0.76
N ASN A 283 19.75 -13.69 0.48
CA ASN A 283 19.18 -14.31 1.67
C ASN A 283 17.97 -13.50 2.15
N ILE A 284 16.81 -13.79 1.57
CA ILE A 284 15.54 -13.14 1.94
C ILE A 284 15.21 -13.41 3.41
N LYS A 285 14.83 -12.37 4.15
CA LYS A 285 14.60 -12.43 5.61
C LYS A 285 13.14 -12.72 5.97
N GLY A 286 12.21 -12.56 5.04
CA GLY A 286 10.77 -12.71 5.27
C GLY A 286 10.21 -11.69 6.27
N CYS A 287 10.67 -10.44 6.22
CA CYS A 287 10.31 -9.41 7.17
C CYS A 287 10.54 -7.99 6.64
N TYR A 288 10.05 -7.01 7.40
CA TYR A 288 10.41 -5.60 7.25
C TYR A 288 11.51 -5.26 8.26
N ILE A 289 12.55 -4.56 7.83
CA ILE A 289 13.71 -4.25 8.65
C ILE A 289 13.83 -2.74 8.76
N THR A 290 13.91 -2.23 9.98
CA THR A 290 14.35 -0.86 10.24
C THR A 290 15.79 -0.90 10.74
N GLN A 291 16.64 -0.13 10.10
CA GLN A 291 18.00 0.09 10.54
C GLN A 291 18.24 1.60 10.70
N VAL A 292 18.59 2.03 11.89
CA VAL A 292 18.99 3.41 12.19
C VAL A 292 20.46 3.40 12.53
N THR A 293 21.24 4.17 11.79
CA THR A 293 22.63 4.46 12.13
C THR A 293 22.64 5.78 12.89
N GLY A 294 23.18 5.78 14.10
CA GLY A 294 23.14 6.95 14.97
C GLY A 294 23.63 6.63 16.38
N ASP A 295 23.26 7.47 17.33
CA ASP A 295 23.61 7.31 18.74
C ASP A 295 22.33 7.20 19.62
N PRO A 296 21.97 6.00 20.10
CA PRO A 296 22.48 4.68 19.69
C PRO A 296 21.98 4.27 18.29
N SER A 297 22.64 3.29 17.67
CA SER A 297 22.12 2.63 16.47
C SER A 297 21.07 1.59 16.81
N ILE A 298 20.05 1.45 15.94
CA ILE A 298 18.94 0.50 16.12
C ILE A 298 18.85 -0.47 14.94
N TYR A 299 18.55 -1.72 15.24
CA TYR A 299 18.20 -2.73 14.26
C TYR A 299 16.95 -3.47 14.72
N SER A 300 15.85 -3.35 13.96
CA SER A 300 14.57 -3.96 14.27
C SER A 300 14.06 -4.80 13.11
N LYS A 301 13.40 -5.92 13.41
CA LYS A 301 12.71 -6.77 12.44
C LYS A 301 11.24 -6.86 12.79
N HIS A 302 10.38 -6.50 11.86
CA HIS A 302 8.96 -6.71 11.94
C HIS A 302 8.58 -7.93 11.11
N MET A 303 8.31 -9.04 11.77
CA MET A 303 7.88 -10.30 11.17
C MET A 303 6.39 -10.51 11.37
N ILE A 304 5.68 -10.89 10.32
CA ILE A 304 4.24 -11.09 10.36
C ILE A 304 3.97 -12.58 10.13
N PHE A 305 3.21 -13.16 11.04
CA PHE A 305 2.84 -14.57 10.97
C PHE A 305 1.32 -14.72 10.86
N PRO A 306 0.83 -15.73 10.14
CA PRO A 306 -0.59 -16.06 10.16
C PRO A 306 -1.03 -16.49 11.56
N ARG A 307 -2.35 -16.44 11.81
CA ARG A 307 -2.92 -16.98 13.05
C ARG A 307 -2.61 -18.48 13.23
N ALA A 308 -2.58 -18.94 14.46
CA ALA A 308 -2.44 -20.36 14.77
C ALA A 308 -3.54 -21.20 14.05
N GLY A 309 -3.15 -22.34 13.50
CA GLY A 309 -4.03 -23.24 12.75
C GLY A 309 -4.34 -22.77 11.31
N PHE A 310 -3.62 -21.77 10.81
CA PHE A 310 -3.70 -21.38 9.43
C PHE A 310 -2.93 -22.37 8.55
N ASP A 311 -3.56 -22.86 7.49
CA ASP A 311 -2.94 -23.83 6.58
C ASP A 311 -2.00 -23.11 5.61
N LEU A 312 -0.70 -23.17 5.91
CA LEU A 312 0.35 -22.60 5.07
C LEU A 312 0.69 -23.47 3.83
N SER A 313 0.17 -24.68 3.76
CA SER A 313 0.37 -25.56 2.60
C SER A 313 -0.52 -25.15 1.40
N ASP A 314 -1.58 -24.37 1.65
CA ASP A 314 -2.42 -23.81 0.59
C ASP A 314 -1.83 -22.45 0.14
N PRO A 315 -1.32 -22.34 -1.10
CA PRO A 315 -0.75 -21.09 -1.61
C PRO A 315 -1.72 -19.91 -1.58
N ARG A 316 -3.04 -20.18 -1.68
CA ARG A 316 -4.07 -19.12 -1.61
C ARG A 316 -4.10 -18.45 -0.26
N ASN A 317 -3.79 -19.17 0.79
CA ASN A 317 -3.72 -18.64 2.14
C ASN A 317 -2.53 -17.69 2.32
N PHE A 318 -1.40 -17.97 1.67
CA PHE A 318 -0.23 -17.07 1.70
C PHE A 318 -0.55 -15.71 1.01
N ALA A 319 -1.17 -15.76 -0.17
CA ALA A 319 -1.63 -14.55 -0.87
C ALA A 319 -2.61 -13.73 0.00
N SER A 320 -3.50 -14.39 0.75
CA SER A 320 -4.42 -13.77 1.69
C SER A 320 -3.71 -13.03 2.84
N ILE A 321 -2.57 -13.54 3.34
CA ILE A 321 -1.78 -12.83 4.36
C ILE A 321 -1.24 -11.51 3.79
N GLY A 322 -0.63 -11.53 2.60
CA GLY A 322 -0.13 -10.32 1.94
C GLY A 322 -1.21 -9.26 1.77
N MET A 323 -2.38 -9.67 1.27
CA MET A 323 -3.54 -8.75 1.14
C MET A 323 -4.02 -8.24 2.49
N THR A 324 -4.07 -9.10 3.51
CA THR A 324 -4.47 -8.71 4.86
C THR A 324 -3.54 -7.64 5.43
N VAL A 325 -2.22 -7.85 5.39
CA VAL A 325 -1.27 -6.90 5.98
C VAL A 325 -1.22 -5.58 5.22
N THR A 326 -1.51 -5.58 3.92
CA THR A 326 -1.61 -4.38 3.11
C THR A 326 -2.88 -3.57 3.43
N GLY A 327 -4.02 -4.24 3.63
CA GLY A 327 -5.30 -3.57 3.86
C GLY A 327 -5.56 -3.14 5.30
N LEU A 328 -4.99 -3.84 6.30
CA LEU A 328 -5.26 -3.52 7.71
C LEU A 328 -4.80 -2.13 8.14
N PRO A 329 -3.65 -1.59 7.70
CA PRO A 329 -3.29 -0.20 8.00
C PRO A 329 -4.34 0.81 7.54
N ALA A 330 -4.89 0.61 6.33
CA ALA A 330 -5.97 1.44 5.80
C ALA A 330 -7.26 1.29 6.62
N LEU A 331 -7.67 0.06 6.89
CA LEU A 331 -8.88 -0.22 7.69
C LEU A 331 -8.80 0.39 9.10
N ASN A 332 -7.67 0.21 9.78
CA ASN A 332 -7.48 0.71 11.14
C ASN A 332 -7.34 2.25 11.21
N ALA A 333 -7.01 2.91 10.10
CA ALA A 333 -6.92 4.36 10.03
C ALA A 333 -8.27 5.04 9.86
N ILE A 334 -9.32 4.36 9.37
CA ILE A 334 -10.61 4.94 8.97
C ILE A 334 -11.16 5.92 10.02
N THR A 335 -11.29 5.48 11.28
CA THR A 335 -11.86 6.33 12.33
C THR A 335 -11.02 7.57 12.65
N SER A 336 -9.71 7.52 12.36
CA SER A 336 -8.80 8.64 12.54
C SER A 336 -8.88 9.62 11.39
N VAL A 337 -9.00 9.09 10.17
CA VAL A 337 -9.16 9.89 8.94
C VAL A 337 -10.46 10.68 9.01
N VAL A 338 -11.58 10.03 9.36
CA VAL A 338 -12.89 10.70 9.53
C VAL A 338 -12.88 11.77 10.65
N ALA A 339 -11.97 11.68 11.61
CA ALA A 339 -11.82 12.67 12.67
C ALA A 339 -10.73 13.72 12.39
N ALA A 340 -10.02 13.60 11.27
CA ALA A 340 -8.93 14.50 10.92
C ALA A 340 -9.46 15.81 10.29
N PRO A 341 -8.68 16.90 10.29
CA PRO A 341 -8.98 18.07 9.50
C PRO A 341 -9.03 17.77 8.01
N ALA A 342 -9.84 18.54 7.27
CA ALA A 342 -9.90 18.46 5.82
C ALA A 342 -8.54 18.67 5.16
N GLY A 343 -8.24 17.89 4.11
CA GLY A 343 -7.00 17.98 3.36
C GLY A 343 -6.38 16.63 3.06
N ILE A 344 -5.23 16.65 2.41
CA ILE A 344 -4.38 15.47 2.25
C ILE A 344 -3.60 15.29 3.54
N ILE A 345 -3.70 14.11 4.13
CA ILE A 345 -2.93 13.73 5.32
C ILE A 345 -2.09 12.49 5.06
N THR A 346 -1.02 12.38 5.81
CA THR A 346 -0.12 11.21 5.79
C THR A 346 -0.19 10.43 7.09
N SER A 347 0.46 9.30 7.14
CA SER A 347 0.58 8.52 8.38
C SER A 347 1.34 9.27 9.49
N ALA A 348 2.16 10.26 9.14
CA ALA A 348 2.87 11.10 10.11
C ALA A 348 1.93 12.11 10.82
N ASP A 349 0.83 12.50 10.18
CA ASP A 349 -0.16 13.43 10.74
C ASP A 349 -1.16 12.75 11.66
N LEU A 350 -1.33 11.43 11.51
CA LEU A 350 -2.26 10.66 12.32
C LEU A 350 -1.65 10.30 13.67
N PRO A 351 -2.44 10.34 14.76
CA PRO A 351 -1.96 9.82 16.04
C PRO A 351 -1.62 8.35 15.89
N LEU A 352 -0.55 7.90 16.57
CA LEU A 352 -0.22 6.47 16.62
C LEU A 352 -1.46 5.67 17.01
N ARG A 353 -1.90 4.82 16.12
CA ARG A 353 -3.08 3.99 16.35
C ARG A 353 -2.67 2.55 16.59
N ALA A 354 -3.14 2.06 17.71
CA ALA A 354 -3.19 0.65 17.98
C ALA A 354 -4.40 0.02 17.26
N PHE A 355 -4.52 -1.27 17.41
CA PHE A 355 -5.68 -2.05 16.99
C PHE A 355 -7.00 -1.44 17.48
N ALA A 356 -7.93 -1.15 16.58
CA ALA A 356 -9.22 -0.55 16.87
C ALA A 356 -10.34 -1.60 17.08
N GLY A 357 -10.05 -2.88 16.91
CA GLY A 357 -11.01 -3.97 17.10
C GLY A 357 -11.16 -4.41 18.56
N ARG A 358 -11.80 -5.57 18.78
CA ARG A 358 -11.97 -6.17 20.09
C ARG A 358 -10.94 -7.28 20.32
N PHE A 359 -10.43 -7.34 21.55
CA PHE A 359 -9.69 -8.53 21.94
C PHE A 359 -10.59 -9.76 21.81
N LYS A 360 -10.04 -10.84 21.23
CA LYS A 360 -10.70 -12.13 21.25
C LYS A 360 -10.49 -12.73 22.62
N ILE A 361 -11.55 -12.75 23.41
CA ILE A 361 -11.58 -13.34 24.76
C ILE A 361 -11.90 -14.83 24.61
#